data_cf2106764a699baecb2fcd0ba7c8683c
#
_entry.id   cf2106764a699baecb2fcd0ba7c8683c
#
_cell.length_a   1.000
_cell.length_b   1.000
_cell.length_c   1.000
_cell.angle_alpha   90.00
_cell.angle_beta   90.00
_cell.angle_gamma   90.00
#
_symmetry.space_group_name_H-M   'P 1'
#
loop_
_entity.id
_entity.type
_entity.pdbx_description
1 polymer ?
#
loop_
_entity_poly.entity_id
_entity_poly.type
_entity_poly.pdbx_seq_one_letter_code
_entity_poly.pdbx_strand_id
1 'polypeptide(L)'
;IEGDYSYRTLPASVLNIMRRYIPALILPDKKPIETENNFHFDMHIYNTELLSTVFQIPVKVYTHSTIKGYFNDKAQRLRVEGYFPRLRYENKFIESGMFLCENPGDQFHTRLRFSNRKSSGAVNIALEAQAQNNSIQTTLNWGNSSTVTYSGKLAAVAHFIREQKEANESKRKLPPLKTVIDVQPTNVILNDTLWDIHPSQVVLDSGKVYVNDFYFSHKDRHLRINGIVSPHPEDTVRLDLKEINIGYVFDIADLGVNFKGEATGPAFASGVLENPVMSTDLFIRNLGLNEGLLGDANIHGEWHHDVKGIYLDARSEE
;
A
#
# COMPACT_ATOMS: atom_id res chain seq x y z
N ILE A 1 -5.53 -29.47 -15.25
CA ILE A 1 -4.26 -28.92 -15.75
C ILE A 1 -3.87 -29.82 -16.93
N GLU A 2 -3.58 -29.23 -18.08
CA GLU A 2 -3.19 -29.89 -19.32
C GLU A 2 -1.90 -29.28 -19.86
N GLY A 3 -0.91 -30.12 -20.22
CA GLY A 3 0.39 -29.72 -20.72
C GLY A 3 1.55 -30.06 -19.80
N ASP A 4 2.73 -29.56 -20.15
CA ASP A 4 3.97 -29.86 -19.45
C ASP A 4 4.25 -28.81 -18.40
N TYR A 5 4.43 -29.23 -17.14
CA TYR A 5 4.72 -28.32 -16.03
C TYR A 5 5.53 -28.98 -14.92
N SER A 6 6.28 -28.17 -14.21
CA SER A 6 6.99 -28.59 -13.01
C SER A 6 6.81 -27.59 -11.89
N TYR A 7 6.28 -28.01 -10.76
CA TYR A 7 6.12 -27.17 -9.57
C TYR A 7 7.46 -26.59 -9.07
N ARG A 8 8.58 -27.28 -9.33
CA ARG A 8 9.90 -26.82 -8.91
C ARG A 8 10.41 -25.64 -9.73
N THR A 9 10.10 -25.62 -11.03
CA THR A 9 10.58 -24.58 -11.96
C THR A 9 9.57 -23.47 -12.19
N LEU A 10 8.31 -23.67 -11.85
CA LEU A 10 7.24 -22.66 -12.07
C LEU A 10 7.54 -21.29 -11.43
N PRO A 11 8.05 -21.17 -10.18
CA PRO A 11 8.44 -19.89 -9.62
C PRO A 11 9.54 -19.19 -10.43
N ALA A 12 10.52 -19.96 -10.93
CA ALA A 12 11.58 -19.42 -11.79
C ALA A 12 11.04 -18.93 -13.13
N SER A 13 10.09 -19.66 -13.73
CA SER A 13 9.40 -19.25 -14.95
C SER A 13 8.70 -17.90 -14.80
N VAL A 14 7.94 -17.72 -13.71
CA VAL A 14 7.27 -16.44 -13.41
C VAL A 14 8.29 -15.31 -13.29
N LEU A 15 9.38 -15.54 -12.54
CA LEU A 15 10.45 -14.55 -12.38
C LEU A 15 11.14 -14.23 -13.72
N ASN A 16 11.33 -15.20 -14.60
CA ASN A 16 11.91 -14.99 -15.93
C ASN A 16 11.02 -14.07 -16.79
N ILE A 17 9.71 -14.28 -16.76
CA ILE A 17 8.75 -13.38 -17.45
C ILE A 17 8.80 -11.98 -16.84
N MET A 18 8.73 -11.85 -15.51
CA MET A 18 8.73 -10.55 -14.81
C MET A 18 10.01 -9.76 -15.06
N ARG A 19 11.17 -10.45 -15.19
CA ARG A 19 12.47 -9.82 -15.48
C ARG A 19 12.47 -9.03 -16.78
N ARG A 20 11.62 -9.36 -17.72
CA ARG A 20 11.48 -8.61 -18.97
C ARG A 20 10.95 -7.19 -18.74
N TYR A 21 10.11 -7.00 -17.73
CA TYR A 21 9.40 -5.75 -17.48
C TYR A 21 10.06 -4.89 -16.39
N ILE A 22 10.57 -5.55 -15.34
CA ILE A 22 11.15 -4.90 -14.16
C ILE A 22 12.49 -5.57 -13.77
N PRO A 23 13.49 -5.61 -14.67
CA PRO A 23 14.76 -6.28 -14.42
C PRO A 23 15.51 -5.72 -13.20
N ALA A 24 15.38 -4.43 -12.89
CA ALA A 24 16.02 -3.83 -11.72
C ALA A 24 15.45 -4.36 -10.39
N LEU A 25 14.16 -4.69 -10.32
CA LEU A 25 13.52 -5.24 -9.14
C LEU A 25 13.88 -6.72 -8.93
N ILE A 26 13.99 -7.47 -10.03
CA ILE A 26 14.29 -8.91 -10.01
C ILE A 26 15.80 -9.12 -10.10
N LEU A 27 16.38 -9.65 -9.03
CA LEU A 27 17.82 -9.82 -8.82
C LEU A 27 18.60 -10.17 -10.08
N PRO A 28 19.53 -9.30 -10.55
CA PRO A 28 20.23 -9.48 -11.81
C PRO A 28 21.30 -10.59 -11.79
N ASP A 29 21.79 -10.99 -10.60
CA ASP A 29 22.92 -11.92 -10.46
C ASP A 29 22.56 -13.41 -10.62
N LYS A 30 21.29 -13.74 -10.67
CA LYS A 30 20.85 -15.10 -10.98
C LYS A 30 20.62 -15.21 -12.48
N LYS A 31 21.42 -16.02 -13.16
CA LYS A 31 21.13 -16.42 -14.52
C LYS A 31 19.70 -16.95 -14.61
N PRO A 32 18.95 -16.64 -15.66
CA PRO A 32 17.66 -17.25 -15.88
C PRO A 32 17.79 -18.78 -15.79
N ILE A 33 16.97 -19.39 -14.95
CA ILE A 33 16.89 -20.85 -14.90
C ILE A 33 16.14 -21.28 -16.15
N GLU A 34 16.70 -22.20 -16.92
CA GLU A 34 16.00 -22.79 -18.05
C GLU A 34 14.79 -23.55 -17.54
N THR A 35 13.65 -23.23 -18.11
CA THR A 35 12.35 -23.76 -17.72
C THR A 35 11.54 -24.07 -18.99
N GLU A 36 10.72 -25.13 -18.95
CA GLU A 36 9.95 -25.60 -20.07
C GLU A 36 8.47 -25.77 -19.74
N ASN A 37 7.96 -24.89 -18.88
CA ASN A 37 6.54 -24.95 -18.50
C ASN A 37 5.66 -24.44 -19.64
N ASN A 38 4.75 -25.29 -20.11
CA ASN A 38 3.77 -24.95 -21.13
C ASN A 38 2.45 -25.69 -20.86
N PHE A 39 1.53 -25.02 -20.20
CA PHE A 39 0.30 -25.64 -19.74
C PHE A 39 -0.88 -24.67 -19.67
N HIS A 40 -2.09 -25.24 -19.69
CA HIS A 40 -3.34 -24.58 -19.36
C HIS A 40 -3.89 -25.15 -18.07
N PHE A 41 -4.62 -24.35 -17.35
CA PHE A 41 -5.32 -24.82 -16.16
C PHE A 41 -6.66 -24.14 -15.99
N ASP A 42 -7.60 -24.91 -15.46
CA ASP A 42 -8.90 -24.46 -15.00
C ASP A 42 -9.16 -25.15 -13.65
N MET A 43 -9.20 -24.36 -12.59
CA MET A 43 -9.33 -24.84 -11.22
C MET A 43 -10.63 -24.32 -10.61
N HIS A 44 -11.40 -25.25 -10.08
CA HIS A 44 -12.61 -24.98 -9.33
C HIS A 44 -12.36 -25.22 -7.85
N ILE A 45 -12.47 -24.16 -7.05
CA ILE A 45 -12.17 -24.18 -5.62
C ILE A 45 -13.47 -23.98 -4.85
N TYR A 46 -13.84 -24.95 -4.02
CA TYR A 46 -15.07 -24.91 -3.24
C TYR A 46 -14.85 -24.56 -1.78
N ASN A 47 -13.74 -25.01 -1.22
CA ASN A 47 -13.35 -24.75 0.16
C ASN A 47 -11.83 -24.89 0.31
N THR A 48 -11.20 -23.95 0.97
CA THR A 48 -9.75 -23.99 1.26
C THR A 48 -9.44 -24.13 2.75
N GLU A 49 -10.40 -24.44 3.61
CA GLU A 49 -10.21 -24.42 5.05
C GLU A 49 -9.07 -25.36 5.51
N LEU A 50 -9.03 -26.55 4.93
CA LEU A 50 -7.98 -27.55 5.22
C LEU A 50 -6.62 -27.06 4.73
N LEU A 51 -6.54 -26.55 3.50
CA LEU A 51 -5.31 -26.01 2.93
C LEU A 51 -4.82 -24.79 3.70
N SER A 52 -5.72 -23.89 4.07
CA SER A 52 -5.41 -22.70 4.85
C SER A 52 -4.86 -23.04 6.21
N THR A 53 -5.36 -24.11 6.84
CA THR A 53 -4.89 -24.57 8.16
C THR A 53 -3.52 -25.26 8.06
N VAL A 54 -3.34 -26.13 7.07
CA VAL A 54 -2.08 -26.90 6.89
C VAL A 54 -0.93 -26.00 6.43
N PHE A 55 -1.18 -25.08 5.50
CA PHE A 55 -0.15 -24.19 4.94
C PHE A 55 -0.09 -22.83 5.64
N GLN A 56 -0.88 -22.61 6.69
CA GLN A 56 -0.97 -21.34 7.42
C GLN A 56 -1.24 -20.11 6.50
N ILE A 57 -2.02 -20.33 5.44
CA ILE A 57 -2.38 -19.26 4.52
C ILE A 57 -3.57 -18.49 5.12
N PRO A 58 -3.47 -17.16 5.32
CA PRO A 58 -4.54 -16.37 5.98
C PRO A 58 -5.76 -16.11 5.09
N VAL A 59 -5.94 -16.91 4.02
CA VAL A 59 -7.04 -16.80 3.06
C VAL A 59 -7.92 -18.04 3.12
N LYS A 60 -9.23 -17.84 3.34
CA LYS A 60 -10.24 -18.90 3.31
C LYS A 60 -11.28 -18.59 2.24
N VAL A 61 -11.50 -19.54 1.35
CA VAL A 61 -12.55 -19.50 0.33
C VAL A 61 -13.74 -20.33 0.81
N TYR A 62 -14.93 -19.76 0.75
CA TYR A 62 -16.16 -20.39 1.24
C TYR A 62 -17.19 -20.69 0.15
N THR A 63 -16.95 -20.19 -1.07
CA THR A 63 -17.89 -20.32 -2.19
C THR A 63 -17.16 -20.82 -3.41
N HIS A 64 -17.89 -21.41 -4.33
CA HIS A 64 -17.33 -21.85 -5.60
C HIS A 64 -16.59 -20.70 -6.29
N SER A 65 -15.29 -20.85 -6.38
CA SER A 65 -14.36 -19.89 -6.96
C SER A 65 -13.62 -20.54 -8.11
N THR A 66 -13.19 -19.75 -9.07
CA THR A 66 -12.50 -20.25 -10.26
C THR A 66 -11.18 -19.54 -10.45
N ILE A 67 -10.14 -20.26 -10.82
CA ILE A 67 -8.88 -19.72 -11.29
C ILE A 67 -8.53 -20.45 -12.57
N LYS A 68 -8.35 -19.73 -13.67
CA LYS A 68 -7.95 -20.30 -14.93
C LYS A 68 -6.86 -19.50 -15.60
N GLY A 69 -6.14 -20.13 -16.48
CA GLY A 69 -5.09 -19.47 -17.21
C GLY A 69 -4.23 -20.38 -18.06
N TYR A 70 -3.21 -19.78 -18.61
CA TYR A 70 -2.16 -20.47 -19.32
C TYR A 70 -0.79 -19.90 -18.99
N PHE A 71 0.21 -20.73 -19.17
CA PHE A 71 1.60 -20.40 -19.01
C PHE A 71 2.40 -21.01 -20.15
N ASN A 72 3.28 -20.22 -20.78
CA ASN A 72 4.14 -20.70 -21.86
C ASN A 72 5.53 -20.04 -21.75
N ASP A 73 6.51 -20.79 -21.27
CA ASP A 73 7.89 -20.33 -21.08
C ASP A 73 8.53 -19.94 -22.40
N LYS A 74 8.36 -20.77 -23.43
CA LYS A 74 8.98 -20.55 -24.73
C LYS A 74 8.49 -19.28 -25.41
N ALA A 75 7.20 -19.00 -25.30
CA ALA A 75 6.60 -17.78 -25.83
C ALA A 75 6.74 -16.60 -24.85
N GLN A 76 7.23 -16.84 -23.62
CA GLN A 76 7.27 -15.85 -22.52
C GLN A 76 5.90 -15.22 -22.29
N ARG A 77 4.87 -16.06 -22.21
CA ARG A 77 3.47 -15.64 -22.08
C ARG A 77 2.83 -16.27 -20.86
N LEU A 78 2.07 -15.47 -20.13
CA LEU A 78 1.17 -15.94 -19.10
C LEU A 78 -0.14 -15.14 -19.10
N ARG A 79 -1.19 -15.81 -18.68
CA ARG A 79 -2.46 -15.22 -18.30
C ARG A 79 -3.04 -16.02 -17.16
N VAL A 80 -3.38 -15.35 -16.08
CA VAL A 80 -4.07 -15.95 -14.94
C VAL A 80 -5.20 -15.02 -14.57
N GLU A 81 -6.40 -15.55 -14.54
CA GLU A 81 -7.59 -14.83 -14.07
C GLU A 81 -8.32 -15.65 -13.01
N GLY A 82 -8.88 -14.97 -12.03
CA GLY A 82 -9.62 -15.60 -10.96
C GLY A 82 -10.84 -14.81 -10.54
N TYR A 83 -11.86 -15.57 -10.12
CA TYR A 83 -13.08 -15.04 -9.56
C TYR A 83 -13.40 -15.71 -8.23
N PHE A 84 -13.61 -14.91 -7.22
CA PHE A 84 -13.92 -15.31 -5.85
C PHE A 84 -15.18 -14.57 -5.39
N PRO A 85 -16.36 -15.21 -5.42
CA PRO A 85 -17.60 -14.56 -4.96
C PRO A 85 -17.49 -14.10 -3.50
N ARG A 86 -16.83 -14.91 -2.66
CA ARG A 86 -16.59 -14.59 -1.26
C ARG A 86 -15.37 -15.32 -0.73
N LEU A 87 -14.45 -14.56 -0.17
CA LEU A 87 -13.30 -15.07 0.57
C LEU A 87 -13.13 -14.32 1.89
N ARG A 88 -12.43 -14.92 2.84
CA ARG A 88 -12.01 -14.27 4.08
C ARG A 88 -10.49 -14.18 4.10
N TYR A 89 -10.00 -12.97 4.32
CA TYR A 89 -8.60 -12.70 4.61
C TYR A 89 -8.52 -12.23 6.04
N GLU A 90 -7.86 -13.02 6.90
CA GLU A 90 -7.86 -12.82 8.36
C GLU A 90 -9.30 -12.73 8.89
N ASN A 91 -9.71 -11.56 9.39
CA ASN A 91 -11.05 -11.30 9.93
C ASN A 91 -11.95 -10.48 8.96
N LYS A 92 -11.49 -10.17 7.74
CA LYS A 92 -12.23 -9.35 6.78
C LYS A 92 -12.79 -10.19 5.65
N PHE A 93 -14.07 -10.00 5.33
CA PHE A 93 -14.68 -10.62 4.16
C PHE A 93 -14.47 -9.74 2.93
N ILE A 94 -14.06 -10.39 1.85
CA ILE A 94 -13.92 -9.80 0.52
C ILE A 94 -14.99 -10.46 -0.36
N GLU A 95 -15.80 -9.65 -1.02
CA GLU A 95 -16.88 -10.10 -1.88
C GLU A 95 -16.60 -9.69 -3.33
N SER A 96 -17.11 -10.48 -4.29
CA SER A 96 -16.98 -10.22 -5.73
C SER A 96 -15.52 -9.97 -6.17
N GLY A 97 -14.59 -10.72 -5.57
CA GLY A 97 -13.16 -10.60 -5.88
C GLY A 97 -12.87 -11.13 -7.28
N MET A 98 -12.20 -10.33 -8.10
CA MET A 98 -11.68 -10.70 -9.41
C MET A 98 -10.24 -10.23 -9.54
N PHE A 99 -9.41 -11.07 -10.12
CA PHE A 99 -8.09 -10.65 -10.53
C PHE A 99 -7.75 -11.13 -11.94
N LEU A 100 -6.90 -10.38 -12.62
CA LEU A 100 -6.31 -10.73 -13.91
C LEU A 100 -4.84 -10.31 -13.89
N CYS A 101 -3.96 -11.26 -14.25
CA CYS A 101 -2.55 -11.01 -14.50
C CYS A 101 -2.23 -11.52 -15.90
N GLU A 102 -1.72 -10.69 -16.78
CA GLU A 102 -1.41 -11.06 -18.16
C GLU A 102 -0.30 -10.21 -18.76
N ASN A 103 0.35 -10.73 -19.80
CA ASN A 103 1.35 -9.98 -20.56
C ASN A 103 1.07 -10.03 -22.06
N PRO A 104 0.05 -9.33 -22.57
CA PRO A 104 -0.38 -9.42 -23.97
C PRO A 104 0.64 -8.85 -24.98
N GLY A 105 1.61 -8.06 -24.55
CA GLY A 105 2.62 -7.42 -25.39
C GLY A 105 3.89 -7.09 -24.63
N ASP A 106 4.31 -5.83 -24.72
CA ASP A 106 5.51 -5.33 -24.06
C ASP A 106 5.26 -4.80 -22.65
N GLN A 107 4.08 -5.05 -22.12
CA GLN A 107 3.66 -4.66 -20.76
C GLN A 107 3.14 -5.87 -20.00
N PHE A 108 3.35 -5.87 -18.70
CA PHE A 108 2.70 -6.79 -17.77
C PHE A 108 1.55 -6.08 -17.08
N HIS A 109 0.34 -6.59 -17.23
CA HIS A 109 -0.88 -6.00 -16.70
C HIS A 109 -1.39 -6.81 -15.51
N THR A 110 -1.76 -6.12 -14.46
CA THR A 110 -2.47 -6.68 -13.32
C THR A 110 -3.71 -5.85 -13.03
N ARG A 111 -4.84 -6.49 -12.86
CA ARG A 111 -6.10 -5.88 -12.40
C ARG A 111 -6.64 -6.67 -11.23
N LEU A 112 -7.04 -5.96 -10.20
CA LEU A 112 -7.70 -6.51 -9.03
C LEU A 112 -8.95 -5.70 -8.74
N ARG A 113 -10.10 -6.36 -8.56
CA ARG A 113 -11.36 -5.72 -8.17
C ARG A 113 -12.00 -6.54 -7.07
N PHE A 114 -12.50 -5.87 -6.06
CA PHE A 114 -13.27 -6.51 -5.01
C PHE A 114 -14.16 -5.51 -4.30
N SER A 115 -15.13 -6.02 -3.56
CA SER A 115 -15.92 -5.24 -2.63
C SER A 115 -15.76 -5.77 -1.21
N ASN A 116 -15.81 -4.85 -0.26
CA ASN A 116 -15.85 -5.16 1.17
C ASN A 116 -17.14 -4.59 1.74
N ARG A 117 -18.02 -5.47 2.23
CA ARG A 117 -19.29 -5.07 2.83
C ARG A 117 -19.10 -4.81 4.33
N LYS A 118 -19.38 -3.59 4.74
CA LYS A 118 -19.47 -3.17 6.15
C LYS A 118 -20.94 -2.89 6.49
N SER A 119 -21.25 -2.76 7.78
CA SER A 119 -22.58 -2.35 8.24
C SER A 119 -23.02 -0.98 7.69
N SER A 120 -22.07 -0.10 7.38
CA SER A 120 -22.28 1.23 6.80
C SER A 120 -22.39 1.26 5.27
N GLY A 121 -22.35 0.12 4.58
CA GLY A 121 -22.40 0.01 3.12
C GLY A 121 -21.23 -0.78 2.53
N ALA A 122 -21.27 -1.01 1.21
CA ALA A 122 -20.19 -1.67 0.50
C ALA A 122 -19.14 -0.66 0.03
N VAL A 123 -17.87 -1.02 0.16
CA VAL A 123 -16.75 -0.29 -0.45
C VAL A 123 -16.22 -1.13 -1.60
N ASN A 124 -16.22 -0.56 -2.79
CA ASN A 124 -15.66 -1.17 -3.99
C ASN A 124 -14.22 -0.67 -4.19
N ILE A 125 -13.32 -1.57 -4.50
CA ILE A 125 -11.91 -1.26 -4.73
C ILE A 125 -11.49 -1.85 -6.07
N ALA A 126 -10.79 -1.08 -6.89
CA ALA A 126 -10.19 -1.51 -8.14
C ALA A 126 -8.74 -1.02 -8.21
N LEU A 127 -7.82 -1.96 -8.36
CA LEU A 127 -6.40 -1.71 -8.57
C LEU A 127 -6.03 -2.14 -9.99
N GLU A 128 -5.37 -1.26 -10.73
CA GLU A 128 -4.77 -1.56 -12.03
C GLU A 128 -3.29 -1.21 -11.98
N ALA A 129 -2.44 -2.13 -12.44
CA ALA A 129 -1.00 -1.92 -12.50
C ALA A 129 -0.47 -2.39 -13.86
N GLN A 130 0.47 -1.62 -14.41
CA GLN A 130 1.14 -1.89 -15.67
C GLN A 130 2.64 -1.77 -15.45
N ALA A 131 3.38 -2.88 -15.70
CA ALA A 131 4.82 -2.90 -15.56
C ALA A 131 5.50 -2.92 -16.93
N GLN A 132 6.46 -2.02 -17.13
CA GLN A 132 7.28 -1.88 -18.33
C GLN A 132 8.54 -1.06 -18.04
N ASN A 133 9.66 -1.41 -18.64
CA ASN A 133 10.89 -0.60 -18.61
C ASN A 133 11.33 -0.17 -17.19
N ASN A 134 11.39 -1.11 -16.25
CA ASN A 134 11.69 -0.84 -14.85
C ASN A 134 10.74 0.13 -14.15
N SER A 135 9.51 0.26 -14.66
CA SER A 135 8.50 1.12 -14.06
C SER A 135 7.21 0.35 -13.85
N ILE A 136 6.48 0.70 -12.81
CA ILE A 136 5.11 0.23 -12.58
C ILE A 136 4.21 1.46 -12.47
N GLN A 137 3.31 1.62 -13.40
CA GLN A 137 2.22 2.57 -13.32
C GLN A 137 1.04 1.92 -12.59
N THR A 138 0.56 2.53 -11.54
CA THR A 138 -0.52 2.01 -10.70
C THR A 138 -1.65 3.01 -10.59
N THR A 139 -2.89 2.52 -10.65
CA THR A 139 -4.09 3.30 -10.38
C THR A 139 -4.95 2.52 -9.39
N LEU A 140 -5.26 3.14 -8.26
CA LEU A 140 -6.19 2.65 -7.24
C LEU A 140 -7.45 3.48 -7.27
N ASN A 141 -8.60 2.85 -7.50
CA ASN A 141 -9.91 3.49 -7.41
C ASN A 141 -10.69 2.87 -6.26
N TRP A 142 -11.39 3.67 -5.51
CA TRP A 142 -12.32 3.19 -4.47
C TRP A 142 -13.57 4.04 -4.44
N GLY A 143 -14.66 3.47 -3.93
CA GLY A 143 -15.90 4.18 -3.71
C GLY A 143 -16.85 3.37 -2.85
N ASN A 144 -17.61 4.05 -2.01
CA ASN A 144 -18.63 3.44 -1.20
C ASN A 144 -20.04 3.69 -1.76
N SER A 145 -21.02 2.94 -1.25
CA SER A 145 -22.44 3.07 -1.58
C SER A 145 -23.29 3.51 -0.38
N SER A 146 -22.67 4.21 0.58
CA SER A 146 -23.37 4.74 1.76
C SER A 146 -23.87 6.15 1.56
N THR A 147 -24.64 6.69 2.54
CA THR A 147 -25.16 8.07 2.54
C THR A 147 -24.04 9.12 2.62
N VAL A 148 -22.90 8.76 3.20
CA VAL A 148 -21.70 9.61 3.26
C VAL A 148 -20.71 9.10 2.24
N THR A 149 -20.20 9.96 1.39
CA THR A 149 -19.35 9.58 0.25
C THR A 149 -17.88 9.52 0.65
N TYR A 150 -17.30 8.35 0.39
CA TYR A 150 -15.85 8.12 0.40
C TYR A 150 -15.46 7.52 -0.94
N SER A 151 -14.84 8.29 -1.79
CA SER A 151 -14.41 7.80 -3.10
C SER A 151 -13.15 8.51 -3.55
N GLY A 152 -12.42 7.88 -4.46
CA GLY A 152 -11.24 8.52 -5.02
C GLY A 152 -10.53 7.66 -6.04
N LYS A 153 -9.55 8.32 -6.64
CA LYS A 153 -8.59 7.72 -7.54
C LYS A 153 -7.20 8.18 -7.10
N LEU A 154 -6.31 7.23 -6.87
CA LEU A 154 -4.89 7.51 -6.65
C LEU A 154 -4.10 6.91 -7.81
N ALA A 155 -3.25 7.71 -8.44
CA ALA A 155 -2.37 7.24 -9.49
C ALA A 155 -0.91 7.56 -9.12
N ALA A 156 -0.02 6.60 -9.36
CA ALA A 156 1.41 6.76 -9.11
C ALA A 156 2.23 5.95 -10.13
N VAL A 157 3.46 6.41 -10.37
CA VAL A 157 4.44 5.68 -11.17
C VAL A 157 5.66 5.40 -10.30
N ALA A 158 5.99 4.12 -10.14
CA ALA A 158 7.20 3.67 -9.45
C ALA A 158 8.29 3.34 -10.48
N HIS A 159 9.47 3.94 -10.34
CA HIS A 159 10.65 3.68 -11.15
C HIS A 159 11.69 2.94 -10.32
N PHE A 160 12.16 1.79 -10.81
CA PHE A 160 13.15 0.94 -10.15
C PHE A 160 14.53 1.16 -10.78
N ILE A 161 15.49 1.59 -9.98
CA ILE A 161 16.82 1.98 -10.41
C ILE A 161 17.84 1.15 -9.64
N ARG A 162 18.78 0.51 -10.36
CA ARG A 162 20.00 -0.03 -9.78
C ARG A 162 21.19 0.61 -10.47
N GLU A 163 22.07 1.20 -9.70
CA GLU A 163 23.34 1.71 -10.22
C GLU A 163 24.20 0.55 -10.71
N GLN A 164 24.82 0.71 -11.87
CA GLN A 164 25.81 -0.26 -12.33
C GLN A 164 27.08 -0.07 -11.52
N LYS A 165 27.58 -1.14 -10.88
CA LYS A 165 28.90 -1.11 -10.23
C LYS A 165 30.00 -0.93 -11.26
N GLU A 166 30.94 -0.04 -10.98
CA GLU A 166 32.21 -0.02 -11.68
C GLU A 166 32.94 -1.37 -11.49
N ALA A 167 33.65 -1.81 -12.54
CA ALA A 167 34.23 -3.16 -12.65
C ALA A 167 35.22 -3.54 -11.55
N ASN A 168 35.60 -2.64 -10.65
CA ASN A 168 36.62 -2.81 -9.63
C ASN A 168 36.10 -3.06 -8.21
N GLU A 169 34.80 -2.99 -7.95
CA GLU A 169 34.26 -3.30 -6.62
C GLU A 169 33.90 -4.78 -6.46
N SER A 170 34.26 -5.35 -5.32
CA SER A 170 34.13 -6.76 -5.01
C SER A 170 32.79 -7.37 -5.40
N LYS A 171 32.82 -8.46 -6.16
CA LYS A 171 31.71 -9.22 -6.77
C LYS A 171 30.62 -9.74 -5.81
N ARG A 172 30.57 -9.32 -4.54
CA ARG A 172 29.75 -9.97 -3.48
C ARG A 172 28.49 -9.23 -3.03
N LYS A 173 28.28 -7.97 -3.36
CA LYS A 173 27.05 -7.26 -2.97
C LYS A 173 26.38 -6.63 -4.19
N LEU A 174 25.07 -6.91 -4.35
CA LEU A 174 24.24 -6.24 -5.31
C LEU A 174 24.16 -4.74 -5.01
N PRO A 175 24.16 -3.86 -6.03
CA PRO A 175 23.88 -2.45 -5.81
C PRO A 175 22.51 -2.29 -5.12
N PRO A 176 22.36 -1.35 -4.20
CA PRO A 176 21.08 -1.09 -3.58
C PRO A 176 20.02 -0.76 -4.65
N LEU A 177 18.79 -1.21 -4.39
CA LEU A 177 17.66 -0.83 -5.20
C LEU A 177 17.13 0.50 -4.71
N LYS A 178 17.11 1.49 -5.61
CA LYS A 178 16.43 2.76 -5.40
C LYS A 178 15.08 2.71 -6.11
N THR A 179 14.01 3.08 -5.41
CA THR A 179 12.67 3.20 -5.99
C THR A 179 12.20 4.63 -5.87
N VAL A 180 11.86 5.24 -6.98
CA VAL A 180 11.28 6.59 -7.05
C VAL A 180 9.81 6.46 -7.39
N ILE A 181 8.93 6.96 -6.54
CA ILE A 181 7.48 6.92 -6.70
C ILE A 181 6.97 8.34 -6.91
N ASP A 182 6.48 8.62 -8.10
CA ASP A 182 5.84 9.88 -8.45
C ASP A 182 4.32 9.75 -8.29
N VAL A 183 3.77 10.44 -7.31
CA VAL A 183 2.33 10.51 -7.05
C VAL A 183 1.73 11.54 -8.00
N GLN A 184 0.72 11.13 -8.75
CA GLN A 184 0.05 11.99 -9.71
C GLN A 184 -1.03 12.84 -9.04
N PRO A 185 -1.25 14.09 -9.50
CA PRO A 185 -2.31 14.93 -8.96
C PRO A 185 -3.67 14.29 -9.19
N THR A 186 -4.52 14.32 -8.18
CA THR A 186 -5.86 13.75 -8.25
C THR A 186 -6.76 14.31 -7.15
N ASN A 187 -8.05 13.97 -7.21
CA ASN A 187 -9.03 14.36 -6.23
C ASN A 187 -9.62 13.14 -5.55
N VAL A 188 -9.90 13.28 -4.27
CA VAL A 188 -10.59 12.28 -3.47
C VAL A 188 -11.72 12.92 -2.68
N ILE A 189 -12.78 12.16 -2.43
CA ILE A 189 -13.91 12.60 -1.60
C ILE A 189 -13.81 11.86 -0.27
N LEU A 190 -13.67 12.62 0.80
CA LEU A 190 -13.69 12.11 2.17
C LEU A 190 -14.82 12.80 2.92
N ASN A 191 -15.79 12.03 3.39
CA ASN A 191 -16.94 12.55 4.12
C ASN A 191 -17.63 13.69 3.36
N ASP A 192 -18.05 13.41 2.11
CA ASP A 192 -18.69 14.35 1.17
C ASP A 192 -17.85 15.59 0.82
N THR A 193 -16.61 15.67 1.28
CA THR A 193 -15.70 16.81 1.02
C THR A 193 -14.66 16.41 -0.02
N LEU A 194 -14.54 17.25 -1.07
CA LEU A 194 -13.55 17.07 -2.12
C LEU A 194 -12.17 17.57 -1.64
N TRP A 195 -11.18 16.73 -1.71
CA TRP A 195 -9.78 17.02 -1.37
C TRP A 195 -8.88 16.83 -2.58
N ASP A 196 -7.86 17.67 -2.68
CA ASP A 196 -6.85 17.62 -3.73
C ASP A 196 -5.58 16.94 -3.21
N ILE A 197 -5.10 15.93 -3.94
CA ILE A 197 -3.77 15.37 -3.78
C ILE A 197 -2.87 16.03 -4.82
N HIS A 198 -1.85 16.75 -4.36
CA HIS A 198 -0.91 17.44 -5.23
C HIS A 198 0.21 16.50 -5.69
N PRO A 199 0.90 16.81 -6.80
CA PRO A 199 2.06 16.04 -7.22
C PRO A 199 3.10 15.97 -6.11
N SER A 200 3.58 14.77 -5.82
CA SER A 200 4.59 14.55 -4.81
C SER A 200 5.47 13.37 -5.17
N GLN A 201 6.62 13.27 -4.55
CA GLN A 201 7.56 12.18 -4.81
C GLN A 201 7.97 11.50 -3.50
N VAL A 202 7.99 10.17 -3.54
CA VAL A 202 8.52 9.35 -2.45
C VAL A 202 9.69 8.53 -2.99
N VAL A 203 10.84 8.59 -2.32
CA VAL A 203 12.02 7.84 -2.73
C VAL A 203 12.41 6.84 -1.63
N LEU A 204 12.46 5.57 -2.01
CA LEU A 204 12.99 4.50 -1.16
C LEU A 204 14.42 4.21 -1.59
N ASP A 205 15.38 4.42 -0.70
CA ASP A 205 16.78 4.21 -0.97
C ASP A 205 17.51 3.77 0.30
N SER A 206 18.23 2.66 0.20
CA SER A 206 19.11 2.16 1.27
C SER A 206 18.44 2.06 2.65
N GLY A 207 17.16 1.64 2.69
CA GLY A 207 16.40 1.48 3.93
C GLY A 207 15.78 2.78 4.47
N LYS A 208 15.93 3.88 3.76
CA LYS A 208 15.29 5.17 4.06
C LYS A 208 14.15 5.45 3.09
N VAL A 209 13.14 6.14 3.57
CA VAL A 209 12.02 6.65 2.77
C VAL A 209 12.03 8.18 2.83
N TYR A 210 12.35 8.80 1.71
CA TYR A 210 12.30 10.26 1.56
C TYR A 210 10.92 10.66 1.05
N VAL A 211 10.21 11.48 1.78
CA VAL A 211 8.93 12.06 1.37
C VAL A 211 9.18 13.50 0.94
N ASN A 212 9.04 13.75 -0.35
CA ASN A 212 9.26 15.06 -0.93
C ASN A 212 7.90 15.73 -1.16
N ASP A 213 7.50 16.53 -0.17
CA ASP A 213 6.36 17.43 -0.25
C ASP A 213 5.02 16.76 -0.62
N PHE A 214 4.65 15.72 0.12
CA PHE A 214 3.28 15.21 0.01
C PHE A 214 2.32 16.27 0.55
N TYR A 215 1.45 16.78 -0.33
CA TYR A 215 0.50 17.84 -0.01
C TYR A 215 -0.92 17.43 -0.38
N PHE A 216 -1.78 17.44 0.63
CA PHE A 216 -3.20 17.07 0.57
C PHE A 216 -4.02 18.22 1.11
N SER A 217 -4.97 18.76 0.33
CA SER A 217 -5.65 20.01 0.69
C SER A 217 -7.11 20.08 0.30
N HIS A 218 -7.86 20.88 1.03
CA HIS A 218 -9.21 21.34 0.70
C HIS A 218 -9.37 22.79 1.14
N LYS A 219 -9.43 23.74 0.20
CA LYS A 219 -9.40 25.19 0.51
C LYS A 219 -8.18 25.52 1.37
N ASP A 220 -8.42 26.06 2.57
CA ASP A 220 -7.39 26.45 3.53
C ASP A 220 -6.91 25.30 4.42
N ARG A 221 -7.62 24.16 4.42
CA ARG A 221 -7.27 22.97 5.19
C ARG A 221 -6.21 22.16 4.48
N HIS A 222 -5.21 21.66 5.19
CA HIS A 222 -4.19 20.82 4.56
C HIS A 222 -3.47 19.88 5.53
N LEU A 223 -2.95 18.81 4.96
CA LEU A 223 -1.91 17.95 5.52
C LEU A 223 -0.72 17.99 4.57
N ARG A 224 0.43 18.43 5.07
CA ARG A 224 1.70 18.39 4.35
C ARG A 224 2.67 17.49 5.07
N ILE A 225 3.34 16.60 4.34
CA ILE A 225 4.34 15.67 4.88
C ILE A 225 5.64 15.84 4.11
N ASN A 226 6.73 16.06 4.83
CA ASN A 226 8.06 16.22 4.25
C ASN A 226 9.13 15.64 5.20
N GLY A 227 10.17 15.03 4.65
CA GLY A 227 11.30 14.56 5.44
C GLY A 227 11.68 13.12 5.18
N ILE A 228 12.35 12.50 6.15
CA ILE A 228 12.96 11.17 6.02
C ILE A 228 12.41 10.24 7.10
N VAL A 229 11.86 9.11 6.65
CA VAL A 229 11.44 8.01 7.51
C VAL A 229 12.51 6.92 7.45
N SER A 230 13.13 6.64 8.59
CA SER A 230 14.23 5.67 8.70
C SER A 230 14.29 5.08 10.14
N PRO A 231 15.17 4.09 10.40
CA PRO A 231 15.46 3.65 11.76
C PRO A 231 16.34 4.63 12.55
N HIS A 232 16.95 5.62 11.89
CA HIS A 232 17.92 6.52 12.52
C HIS A 232 17.26 7.71 13.23
N PRO A 233 17.64 8.04 14.47
CA PRO A 233 17.02 9.13 15.24
C PRO A 233 17.30 10.54 14.67
N GLU A 234 18.34 10.70 13.86
CA GLU A 234 18.64 11.96 13.17
C GLU A 234 17.75 12.24 11.96
N ASP A 235 17.13 11.20 11.41
CA ASP A 235 16.21 11.33 10.28
C ASP A 235 14.80 11.66 10.79
N THR A 236 14.26 12.78 10.35
CA THR A 236 12.97 13.30 10.83
C THR A 236 12.00 13.48 9.68
N VAL A 237 10.74 13.07 9.89
CA VAL A 237 9.60 13.45 9.08
C VAL A 237 8.77 14.47 9.82
N ARG A 238 8.38 15.53 9.10
CA ARG A 238 7.51 16.60 9.58
C ARG A 238 6.14 16.49 8.93
N LEU A 239 5.12 16.60 9.75
CA LEU A 239 3.73 16.79 9.34
C LEU A 239 3.33 18.22 9.71
N ASP A 240 2.63 18.89 8.81
CA ASP A 240 2.01 20.19 9.03
C ASP A 240 0.52 20.05 8.77
N LEU A 241 -0.28 20.29 9.81
CA LEU A 241 -1.72 20.12 9.78
C LEU A 241 -2.40 21.49 9.89
N LYS A 242 -3.44 21.69 9.11
CA LYS A 242 -4.33 22.84 9.26
C LYS A 242 -5.79 22.37 9.14
N GLU A 243 -6.50 22.41 10.28
CA GLU A 243 -7.90 21.98 10.40
C GLU A 243 -8.17 20.57 9.83
N ILE A 244 -7.29 19.62 10.16
CA ILE A 244 -7.42 18.21 9.77
C ILE A 244 -8.21 17.46 10.84
N ASN A 245 -9.27 16.76 10.41
CA ASN A 245 -10.02 15.90 11.30
C ASN A 245 -9.17 14.69 11.71
N ILE A 246 -8.79 14.65 13.00
CA ILE A 246 -7.93 13.60 13.54
C ILE A 246 -8.61 12.23 13.57
N GLY A 247 -9.95 12.17 13.62
CA GLY A 247 -10.68 10.92 13.54
C GLY A 247 -10.32 10.09 12.30
N TYR A 248 -10.09 10.72 11.15
CA TYR A 248 -9.66 10.03 9.94
C TYR A 248 -8.30 9.33 10.10
N VAL A 249 -7.38 9.96 10.83
CA VAL A 249 -6.04 9.38 11.07
C VAL A 249 -6.15 8.15 11.98
N PHE A 250 -6.94 8.25 13.05
CA PHE A 250 -7.15 7.16 14.01
C PHE A 250 -7.93 6.00 13.39
N ASP A 251 -8.94 6.28 12.55
CA ASP A 251 -9.71 5.27 11.82
C ASP A 251 -8.87 4.49 10.81
N ILE A 252 -7.97 5.18 10.09
CA ILE A 252 -7.07 4.55 9.11
C ILE A 252 -6.01 3.70 9.83
N ALA A 253 -5.48 4.19 10.94
CA ALA A 253 -4.45 3.51 11.72
C ALA A 253 -4.99 2.34 12.56
N ASP A 254 -6.32 2.17 12.67
CA ASP A 254 -7.02 1.12 13.44
C ASP A 254 -6.53 1.03 14.90
N LEU A 255 -6.32 2.20 15.54
CA LEU A 255 -5.74 2.32 16.88
C LEU A 255 -6.71 1.98 18.03
N GLY A 256 -7.94 1.59 17.69
CA GLY A 256 -8.96 1.18 18.67
C GLY A 256 -9.48 2.29 19.58
N VAL A 257 -9.12 3.55 19.33
CA VAL A 257 -9.54 4.73 20.09
C VAL A 257 -10.19 5.71 19.12
N ASN A 258 -11.36 6.22 19.47
CA ASN A 258 -12.12 7.15 18.63
C ASN A 258 -11.89 8.59 19.14
N PHE A 259 -10.83 9.23 18.62
CA PHE A 259 -10.62 10.66 18.80
C PHE A 259 -11.36 11.45 17.72
N LYS A 260 -11.89 12.61 18.12
CA LYS A 260 -12.57 13.58 17.25
C LYS A 260 -11.95 14.95 17.44
N GLY A 261 -12.07 15.80 16.45
CA GLY A 261 -11.60 17.18 16.49
C GLY A 261 -10.81 17.56 15.24
N GLU A 262 -10.58 18.86 15.09
CA GLU A 262 -9.83 19.43 13.98
C GLU A 262 -8.48 19.95 14.47
N ALA A 263 -7.40 19.30 14.06
CA ALA A 263 -6.04 19.62 14.49
C ALA A 263 -5.37 20.64 13.56
N THR A 264 -4.67 21.57 14.16
CA THR A 264 -3.80 22.56 13.50
C THR A 264 -2.48 22.64 14.23
N GLY A 265 -1.37 22.57 13.50
CA GLY A 265 -0.03 22.68 14.05
C GLY A 265 0.94 21.64 13.48
N PRO A 266 2.21 21.68 13.89
CA PRO A 266 3.24 20.76 13.47
C PRO A 266 3.27 19.47 14.32
N ALA A 267 3.64 18.36 13.67
CA ALA A 267 4.06 17.14 14.33
C ALA A 267 5.35 16.63 13.69
N PHE A 268 6.21 16.00 14.49
CA PHE A 268 7.48 15.47 14.06
C PHE A 268 7.62 14.04 14.53
N ALA A 269 8.28 13.21 13.70
CA ALA A 269 8.65 11.87 14.11
C ALA A 269 10.07 11.55 13.60
N SER A 270 10.89 10.92 14.42
CA SER A 270 12.22 10.45 14.07
C SER A 270 12.40 8.99 14.48
N GLY A 271 13.41 8.29 13.89
CA GLY A 271 13.64 6.88 14.17
C GLY A 271 12.43 5.95 13.90
N VAL A 272 11.54 6.34 12.99
CA VAL A 272 10.17 5.82 12.81
C VAL A 272 10.12 4.30 12.59
N LEU A 273 11.16 3.71 11.96
CA LEU A 273 11.16 2.29 11.59
C LEU A 273 11.70 1.36 12.68
N GLU A 274 12.28 1.90 13.75
CA GLU A 274 12.86 1.06 14.82
C GLU A 274 12.45 1.55 16.22
N ASN A 275 12.83 2.78 16.56
CA ASN A 275 12.54 3.38 17.87
C ASN A 275 11.92 4.77 17.66
N PRO A 276 10.60 4.85 17.37
CA PRO A 276 9.97 6.10 17.05
C PRO A 276 9.97 7.07 18.23
N VAL A 277 10.46 8.28 17.98
CA VAL A 277 10.31 9.44 18.85
C VAL A 277 9.39 10.41 18.14
N MET A 278 8.32 10.82 18.80
CA MET A 278 7.35 11.75 18.23
C MET A 278 7.21 12.96 19.13
N SER A 279 7.09 14.13 18.53
CA SER A 279 6.72 15.37 19.21
C SER A 279 5.66 16.10 18.42
N THR A 280 4.78 16.81 19.12
CA THR A 280 3.70 17.55 18.50
C THR A 280 3.35 18.79 19.32
N ASP A 281 2.92 19.84 18.62
CA ASP A 281 2.38 21.06 19.19
C ASP A 281 1.11 21.41 18.41
N LEU A 282 0.01 20.86 18.84
CA LEU A 282 -1.27 20.92 18.13
C LEU A 282 -2.31 21.68 18.94
N PHE A 283 -2.97 22.62 18.27
CA PHE A 283 -4.28 23.11 18.70
C PHE A 283 -5.36 22.22 18.09
N ILE A 284 -6.22 21.64 18.92
CA ILE A 284 -7.33 20.80 18.48
C ILE A 284 -8.64 21.46 18.89
N ARG A 285 -9.43 21.84 17.89
CA ARG A 285 -10.78 22.35 18.09
C ARG A 285 -11.77 21.21 18.27
N ASN A 286 -12.69 21.35 19.22
CA ASN A 286 -13.71 20.34 19.54
C ASN A 286 -13.13 18.94 19.78
N LEU A 287 -12.05 18.87 20.55
CA LEU A 287 -11.47 17.58 20.95
C LEU A 287 -12.54 16.73 21.64
N GLY A 288 -12.70 15.52 21.17
CA GLY A 288 -13.58 14.52 21.75
C GLY A 288 -12.92 13.17 21.86
N LEU A 289 -13.31 12.39 22.83
CA LEU A 289 -12.89 11.01 23.04
C LEU A 289 -14.13 10.14 23.17
N ASN A 290 -14.30 9.20 22.24
CA ASN A 290 -15.50 8.38 22.11
C ASN A 290 -16.77 9.25 21.99
N GLU A 291 -17.68 9.20 22.99
CA GLU A 291 -18.91 10.00 23.03
C GLU A 291 -18.75 11.32 23.81
N GLY A 292 -17.61 11.53 24.50
CA GLY A 292 -17.35 12.71 25.31
C GLY A 292 -16.72 13.84 24.52
N LEU A 293 -17.26 15.06 24.65
CA LEU A 293 -16.64 16.29 24.16
C LEU A 293 -15.77 16.87 25.28
N LEU A 294 -14.51 17.16 24.99
CA LEU A 294 -13.53 17.71 25.93
C LEU A 294 -13.31 19.21 25.71
N GLY A 295 -13.78 19.77 24.59
CA GLY A 295 -13.61 21.18 24.21
C GLY A 295 -12.36 21.44 23.36
N ASP A 296 -11.95 22.70 23.28
CA ASP A 296 -10.74 23.08 22.57
C ASP A 296 -9.50 22.80 23.44
N ALA A 297 -8.45 22.27 22.83
CA ALA A 297 -7.26 21.88 23.58
C ALA A 297 -5.96 22.22 22.86
N ASN A 298 -5.00 22.73 23.59
CA ASN A 298 -3.60 22.81 23.18
C ASN A 298 -2.90 21.54 23.66
N ILE A 299 -2.37 20.75 22.73
CA ILE A 299 -1.68 19.50 23.01
C ILE A 299 -0.22 19.64 22.68
N HIS A 300 0.61 19.67 23.72
CA HIS A 300 2.05 19.47 23.59
C HIS A 300 2.36 18.04 24.00
N GLY A 301 2.81 17.23 23.03
CA GLY A 301 3.06 15.81 23.22
C GLY A 301 4.48 15.43 22.87
N GLU A 302 5.12 14.64 23.71
CA GLU A 302 6.38 13.99 23.43
C GLU A 302 6.28 12.49 23.74
N TRP A 303 6.71 11.67 22.79
CA TRP A 303 6.84 10.24 22.98
C TRP A 303 8.21 9.92 23.57
N HIS A 304 8.23 9.32 24.74
CA HIS A 304 9.44 8.85 25.39
C HIS A 304 9.54 7.31 25.26
N HIS A 305 10.54 6.85 24.50
CA HIS A 305 10.78 5.44 24.26
C HIS A 305 11.07 4.66 25.57
N ASP A 306 11.80 5.28 26.50
CA ASP A 306 12.22 4.66 27.76
C ASP A 306 11.05 4.26 28.67
N VAL A 307 9.98 5.04 28.65
CA VAL A 307 8.75 4.76 29.43
C VAL A 307 7.64 4.14 28.59
N LYS A 308 7.85 3.96 27.28
CA LYS A 308 6.85 3.48 26.31
C LYS A 308 5.52 4.21 26.45
N GLY A 309 5.57 5.52 26.62
CA GLY A 309 4.43 6.36 26.87
C GLY A 309 4.52 7.73 26.23
N ILE A 310 3.36 8.34 26.02
CA ILE A 310 3.25 9.72 25.55
C ILE A 310 3.13 10.60 26.79
N TYR A 311 4.01 11.59 26.89
CA TYR A 311 3.80 12.68 27.82
C TYR A 311 2.88 13.71 27.14
N LEU A 312 1.69 13.91 27.71
CA LEU A 312 0.70 14.85 27.19
C LEU A 312 0.50 15.98 28.20
N ASP A 313 0.80 17.20 27.80
CA ASP A 313 0.31 18.41 28.47
C ASP A 313 -0.87 18.95 27.63
N ALA A 314 -2.08 18.72 28.13
CA ALA A 314 -3.30 19.18 27.49
C ALA A 314 -3.92 20.29 28.36
N ARG A 315 -4.08 21.47 27.80
CA ARG A 315 -4.75 22.61 28.44
C ARG A 315 -6.01 22.92 27.66
N SER A 316 -7.15 22.77 28.32
CA SER A 316 -8.46 23.21 27.82
C SER A 316 -8.59 24.71 28.06
N GLU A 317 -8.96 25.44 27.03
CA GLU A 317 -9.47 26.81 27.18
C GLU A 317 -10.99 26.72 27.32
N GLU A 318 -11.52 27.16 28.50
CA GLU A 318 -12.96 27.33 28.75
C GLU A 318 -13.50 28.56 27.98
#